data_700f095dd00e068944845d8ec4077048
#
_entry.id   700f095dd00e068944845d8ec4077048
#
_cell.length_a   1.000
_cell.length_b   1.000
_cell.length_c   1.000
_cell.angle_alpha   90.00
_cell.angle_beta   90.00
_cell.angle_gamma   90.00
#
_symmetry.space_group_name_H-M   'P 1'
#
loop_
_entity.id
_entity.type
_entity.pdbx_description
1 polymer ?
#
loop_
_entity_poly.entity_id
_entity_poly.type
_entity_poly.pdbx_seq_one_letter_code
_entity_poly.pdbx_strand_id
1 'polypeptide(L)'
;LLAAVLLVGSNAFVLSPILSEVADGLATDPFRIAWAISAFGAATMVSALTFSGLIDRLPAGRVLGGAALLLALAQVSSGLSQGWLWLCLSQALAGVAVGILLPGTYATAASTASEGREAARLGLVLTGWALSLVLAVPLAAVVTEWLGWRAVYMLLALLSVPVSLGLILALPDTPGTTTTRTPPWRAVRLPGVALLLVVMFAYMTAFYGSFAFFGEGMRNAFGLSAQGTGLFVLAYGLGFGLAGIGLGLVAPKITRGYILLVLFGIAGSYGCWRFALVDPRAAFAGAAIWGILNQLGLNALVVSLNRRAAAARGAVMGLNSAVTYSAVFAGPIIMGPVYAGAGFTAVSGLAAMFVLVGAAFSWKVV
;
A
#
# COMPACT_ATOMS: atom_id res chain seq x y z
N LEU A 1 10.28 -5.97 13.13
CA LEU A 1 8.92 -5.93 12.60
C LEU A 1 8.63 -4.60 11.88
N LEU A 2 8.86 -3.42 12.49
CA LEU A 2 8.66 -2.12 11.84
C LEU A 2 9.49 -2.01 10.55
N ALA A 3 10.78 -2.39 10.58
CA ALA A 3 11.64 -2.37 9.41
C ALA A 3 11.13 -3.28 8.26
N ALA A 4 10.48 -4.39 8.57
CA ALA A 4 9.86 -5.24 7.57
C ALA A 4 8.70 -4.52 6.86
N VAL A 5 7.83 -3.81 7.62
CA VAL A 5 6.74 -3.01 7.03
C VAL A 5 7.28 -1.83 6.23
N LEU A 6 8.36 -1.19 6.70
CA LEU A 6 9.04 -0.13 5.96
C LEU A 6 9.54 -0.64 4.59
N LEU A 7 10.21 -1.80 4.54
CA LEU A 7 10.69 -2.41 3.30
C LEU A 7 9.55 -2.80 2.36
N VAL A 8 8.47 -3.37 2.90
CA VAL A 8 7.27 -3.70 2.13
C VAL A 8 6.66 -2.44 1.51
N GLY A 9 6.47 -1.39 2.30
CA GLY A 9 5.94 -0.11 1.83
C GLY A 9 6.86 0.55 0.80
N SER A 10 8.17 0.50 1.01
CA SER A 10 9.15 1.01 0.05
C SER A 10 9.03 0.30 -1.30
N ASN A 11 8.96 -1.04 -1.32
CA ASN A 11 8.80 -1.81 -2.55
C ASN A 11 7.46 -1.52 -3.24
N ALA A 12 6.39 -1.34 -2.47
CA ALA A 12 5.04 -1.11 -3.00
C ALA A 12 4.87 0.26 -3.67
N PHE A 13 5.60 1.29 -3.22
CA PHE A 13 5.39 2.67 -3.65
C PHE A 13 6.52 3.26 -4.49
N VAL A 14 7.69 2.62 -4.51
CA VAL A 14 8.90 3.17 -5.15
C VAL A 14 8.73 3.43 -6.64
N LEU A 15 7.94 2.61 -7.35
CA LEU A 15 7.76 2.76 -8.80
C LEU A 15 7.04 4.05 -9.20
N SER A 16 6.16 4.60 -8.35
CA SER A 16 5.37 5.78 -8.72
C SER A 16 6.22 7.01 -9.10
N PRO A 17 7.21 7.45 -8.30
CA PRO A 17 8.03 8.61 -8.66
C PRO A 17 9.10 8.35 -9.72
N ILE A 18 9.46 7.07 -9.99
CA ILE A 18 10.53 6.69 -10.91
C ILE A 18 10.04 5.94 -12.15
N LEU A 19 8.73 6.04 -12.43
CA LEU A 19 8.07 5.23 -13.45
C LEU A 19 8.66 5.46 -14.84
N SER A 20 8.96 6.71 -15.20
CA SER A 20 9.60 7.08 -16.46
C SER A 20 11.02 6.56 -16.57
N GLU A 21 11.85 6.72 -15.53
CA GLU A 21 13.23 6.26 -15.55
C GLU A 21 13.32 4.75 -15.76
N VAL A 22 12.38 4.00 -15.18
CA VAL A 22 12.28 2.56 -15.39
C VAL A 22 11.80 2.26 -16.81
N ALA A 23 10.82 2.99 -17.32
CA ALA A 23 10.28 2.83 -18.66
C ALA A 23 11.36 3.11 -19.74
N ASP A 24 12.08 4.21 -19.59
CA ASP A 24 13.20 4.59 -20.48
C ASP A 24 14.32 3.54 -20.42
N GLY A 25 14.69 3.10 -19.21
CA GLY A 25 15.73 2.10 -19.00
C GLY A 25 15.38 0.70 -19.52
N LEU A 26 14.11 0.41 -19.77
CA LEU A 26 13.60 -0.85 -20.33
C LEU A 26 13.00 -0.70 -21.74
N ALA A 27 13.18 0.48 -22.37
CA ALA A 27 12.72 0.84 -23.72
C ALA A 27 11.22 0.51 -23.91
N THR A 28 10.38 0.99 -22.98
CA THR A 28 8.93 0.72 -22.96
C THR A 28 8.14 1.92 -22.42
N ASP A 29 6.82 1.81 -22.43
CA ASP A 29 5.94 2.88 -21.96
C ASP A 29 5.71 2.81 -20.45
N PRO A 30 5.53 3.95 -19.73
CA PRO A 30 5.26 3.99 -18.30
C PRO A 30 4.06 3.14 -17.88
N PHE A 31 3.00 3.07 -18.70
CA PHE A 31 1.83 2.27 -18.34
C PHE A 31 2.11 0.76 -18.31
N ARG A 32 3.08 0.25 -19.12
CA ARG A 32 3.53 -1.15 -19.06
C ARG A 32 4.33 -1.43 -17.80
N ILE A 33 5.13 -0.46 -17.33
CA ILE A 33 5.84 -0.59 -16.05
C ILE A 33 4.84 -0.64 -14.88
N ALA A 34 3.73 0.08 -14.95
CA ALA A 34 2.68 0.02 -13.92
C ALA A 34 2.07 -1.40 -13.77
N TRP A 35 2.18 -2.28 -14.79
CA TRP A 35 1.79 -3.69 -14.67
C TRP A 35 2.65 -4.46 -13.66
N ALA A 36 3.87 -4.01 -13.37
CA ALA A 36 4.68 -4.59 -12.32
C ALA A 36 4.06 -4.37 -10.94
N ILE A 37 3.41 -3.21 -10.70
CA ILE A 37 2.62 -2.94 -9.48
C ILE A 37 1.43 -3.90 -9.42
N SER A 38 0.75 -4.12 -10.54
CA SER A 38 -0.37 -5.06 -10.61
C SER A 38 0.07 -6.50 -10.36
N ALA A 39 1.19 -6.93 -10.94
CA ALA A 39 1.75 -8.27 -10.74
C ALA A 39 2.13 -8.50 -9.26
N PHE A 40 2.73 -7.50 -8.62
CA PHE A 40 2.99 -7.49 -7.18
C PHE A 40 1.69 -7.64 -6.38
N GLY A 41 0.64 -6.87 -6.68
CA GLY A 41 -0.65 -6.93 -6.00
C GLY A 41 -1.33 -8.28 -6.13
N ALA A 42 -1.40 -8.84 -7.36
CA ALA A 42 -1.99 -10.15 -7.62
C ALA A 42 -1.28 -11.27 -6.83
N ALA A 43 0.05 -11.29 -6.90
CA ALA A 43 0.83 -12.30 -6.20
C ALA A 43 0.74 -12.15 -4.68
N THR A 44 0.71 -10.91 -4.16
CA THR A 44 0.51 -10.67 -2.72
C THR A 44 -0.85 -11.16 -2.26
N MET A 45 -1.92 -10.89 -3.00
CA MET A 45 -3.27 -11.37 -2.71
C MET A 45 -3.30 -12.90 -2.62
N VAL A 46 -2.82 -13.58 -3.66
CA VAL A 46 -2.80 -15.06 -3.72
C VAL A 46 -1.95 -15.63 -2.59
N SER A 47 -0.75 -15.10 -2.38
CA SER A 47 0.17 -15.54 -1.34
C SER A 47 -0.41 -15.34 0.06
N ALA A 48 -1.02 -14.21 0.35
CA ALA A 48 -1.65 -13.94 1.65
C ALA A 48 -2.81 -14.89 1.94
N LEU A 49 -3.58 -15.29 0.92
CA LEU A 49 -4.69 -16.24 1.10
C LEU A 49 -4.19 -17.68 1.29
N THR A 50 -3.09 -18.05 0.62
CA THR A 50 -2.59 -19.44 0.63
C THR A 50 -1.60 -19.72 1.76
N PHE A 51 -0.68 -18.77 2.03
CA PHE A 51 0.46 -18.99 2.94
C PHE A 51 0.33 -18.29 4.29
N SER A 52 -0.74 -17.52 4.55
CA SER A 52 -0.91 -16.83 5.85
C SER A 52 -0.92 -17.77 7.06
N GLY A 53 -1.26 -19.05 6.88
CA GLY A 53 -1.22 -20.08 7.93
C GLY A 53 0.17 -20.67 8.22
N LEU A 54 1.21 -20.27 7.46
CA LEU A 54 2.55 -20.85 7.62
C LEU A 54 3.16 -20.51 8.99
N ILE A 55 2.87 -19.29 9.48
CA ILE A 55 3.35 -18.78 10.77
C ILE A 55 2.72 -19.50 11.97
N ASP A 56 1.59 -20.18 11.79
CA ASP A 56 0.97 -20.97 12.86
C ASP A 56 1.61 -22.35 13.00
N ARG A 57 2.30 -22.81 11.95
CA ARG A 57 2.89 -24.16 11.87
C ARG A 57 4.40 -24.15 12.05
N LEU A 58 5.05 -23.05 11.71
CA LEU A 58 6.50 -22.90 11.72
C LEU A 58 6.91 -21.71 12.60
N PRO A 59 8.13 -21.71 13.14
CA PRO A 59 8.65 -20.59 13.92
C PRO A 59 8.57 -19.27 13.16
N ALA A 60 7.97 -18.25 13.80
CA ALA A 60 7.75 -16.94 13.20
C ALA A 60 9.02 -16.31 12.63
N GLY A 61 10.16 -16.42 13.34
CA GLY A 61 11.44 -15.90 12.89
C GLY A 61 11.89 -16.49 11.56
N ARG A 62 11.78 -17.82 11.40
CA ARG A 62 12.16 -18.51 10.15
C ARG A 62 11.25 -18.18 8.99
N VAL A 63 9.93 -18.12 9.24
CA VAL A 63 8.95 -17.77 8.20
C VAL A 63 9.13 -16.33 7.73
N LEU A 64 9.18 -15.38 8.66
CA LEU A 64 9.31 -13.97 8.33
C LEU A 64 10.69 -13.63 7.78
N GLY A 65 11.75 -14.21 8.34
CA GLY A 65 13.09 -14.04 7.81
C GLY A 65 13.26 -14.63 6.42
N GLY A 66 12.73 -15.84 6.18
CA GLY A 66 12.71 -16.45 4.86
C GLY A 66 11.92 -15.62 3.83
N ALA A 67 10.77 -15.08 4.23
CA ALA A 67 9.99 -14.17 3.37
C ALA A 67 10.74 -12.85 3.07
N ALA A 68 11.45 -12.28 4.07
CA ALA A 68 12.27 -11.09 3.84
C ALA A 68 13.47 -11.38 2.92
N LEU A 69 14.08 -12.57 3.01
CA LEU A 69 15.12 -13.01 2.09
C LEU A 69 14.57 -13.22 0.66
N LEU A 70 13.39 -13.80 0.54
CA LEU A 70 12.70 -13.92 -0.76
C LEU A 70 12.42 -12.55 -1.37
N LEU A 71 12.03 -11.57 -0.54
CA LEU A 71 11.86 -10.17 -0.97
C LEU A 71 13.19 -9.59 -1.46
N ALA A 72 14.30 -9.82 -0.75
CA ALA A 72 15.63 -9.40 -1.21
C ALA A 72 16.00 -9.99 -2.58
N LEU A 73 15.76 -11.29 -2.78
CA LEU A 73 16.01 -11.95 -4.07
C LEU A 73 15.15 -11.37 -5.19
N ALA A 74 13.87 -11.08 -4.92
CA ALA A 74 12.97 -10.43 -5.85
C ALA A 74 13.42 -9.01 -6.22
N GLN A 75 13.96 -8.26 -5.25
CA GLN A 75 14.52 -6.92 -5.46
C GLN A 75 15.80 -6.98 -6.29
N VAL A 76 16.71 -7.93 -6.02
CA VAL A 76 17.89 -8.15 -6.89
C VAL A 76 17.44 -8.46 -8.32
N SER A 77 16.49 -9.38 -8.49
CA SER A 77 15.93 -9.73 -9.80
C SER A 77 15.29 -8.52 -10.49
N SER A 78 14.60 -7.64 -9.74
CA SER A 78 14.04 -6.39 -10.27
C SER A 78 15.13 -5.44 -10.77
N GLY A 79 16.21 -5.27 -10.01
CA GLY A 79 17.36 -4.44 -10.41
C GLY A 79 18.14 -4.97 -11.62
N LEU A 80 18.13 -6.28 -11.84
CA LEU A 80 18.76 -6.96 -12.98
C LEU A 80 17.85 -7.08 -14.20
N SER A 81 16.59 -6.62 -14.13
CA SER A 81 15.63 -6.77 -15.22
C SER A 81 16.08 -6.07 -16.49
N GLN A 82 15.96 -6.80 -17.64
CA GLN A 82 16.31 -6.32 -18.97
C GLN A 82 15.07 -6.00 -19.81
N GLY A 83 13.87 -6.24 -19.28
CA GLY A 83 12.61 -5.98 -19.95
C GLY A 83 11.46 -5.89 -18.94
N TRP A 84 10.37 -5.24 -19.34
CA TRP A 84 9.23 -4.99 -18.48
C TRP A 84 8.54 -6.26 -17.98
N LEU A 85 8.49 -7.34 -18.77
CA LEU A 85 7.96 -8.64 -18.35
C LEU A 85 8.79 -9.28 -17.23
N TRP A 86 10.13 -9.19 -17.32
CA TRP A 86 11.01 -9.66 -16.26
C TRP A 86 10.77 -8.87 -14.97
N LEU A 87 10.63 -7.54 -15.07
CA LEU A 87 10.28 -6.71 -13.91
C LEU A 87 8.94 -7.14 -13.31
N CYS A 88 7.90 -7.41 -14.12
CA CYS A 88 6.61 -7.92 -13.65
C CYS A 88 6.77 -9.24 -12.90
N LEU A 89 7.54 -10.20 -13.42
CA LEU A 89 7.78 -11.48 -12.75
C LEU A 89 8.55 -11.30 -11.43
N SER A 90 9.55 -10.41 -11.42
CA SER A 90 10.30 -10.08 -10.21
C SER A 90 9.41 -9.43 -9.14
N GLN A 91 8.53 -8.52 -9.55
CA GLN A 91 7.56 -7.90 -8.65
C GLN A 91 6.46 -8.88 -8.21
N ALA A 92 6.07 -9.84 -9.03
CA ALA A 92 5.21 -10.94 -8.58
C ALA A 92 5.91 -11.79 -7.51
N LEU A 93 7.21 -12.10 -7.66
CA LEU A 93 7.98 -12.79 -6.63
C LEU A 93 8.06 -11.96 -5.33
N ALA A 94 8.27 -10.65 -5.43
CA ALA A 94 8.19 -9.73 -4.29
C ALA A 94 6.80 -9.79 -3.63
N GLY A 95 5.74 -9.85 -4.43
CA GLY A 95 4.37 -10.01 -3.96
C GLY A 95 4.17 -11.32 -3.16
N VAL A 96 4.71 -12.44 -3.63
CA VAL A 96 4.69 -13.71 -2.87
C VAL A 96 5.35 -13.53 -1.51
N ALA A 97 6.51 -12.91 -1.46
CA ALA A 97 7.22 -12.64 -0.21
C ALA A 97 6.40 -11.76 0.75
N VAL A 98 5.81 -10.68 0.24
CA VAL A 98 5.03 -9.71 1.02
C VAL A 98 3.72 -10.32 1.53
N GLY A 99 3.08 -11.19 0.76
CA GLY A 99 1.86 -11.91 1.18
C GLY A 99 2.07 -12.83 2.39
N ILE A 100 3.32 -13.26 2.64
CA ILE A 100 3.71 -13.99 3.85
C ILE A 100 4.17 -13.00 4.93
N LEU A 101 5.06 -12.09 4.56
CA LEU A 101 5.78 -11.20 5.49
C LEU A 101 4.84 -10.26 6.22
N LEU A 102 3.89 -9.63 5.52
CA LEU A 102 3.07 -8.57 6.10
C LEU A 102 2.03 -9.09 7.10
N PRO A 103 1.15 -10.07 6.75
CA PRO A 103 0.22 -10.64 7.72
C PRO A 103 0.94 -11.29 8.91
N GLY A 104 2.05 -11.99 8.65
CA GLY A 104 2.86 -12.60 9.69
C GLY A 104 3.51 -11.58 10.63
N THR A 105 3.98 -10.46 10.09
CA THR A 105 4.51 -9.35 10.89
C THR A 105 3.46 -8.77 11.83
N TYR A 106 2.22 -8.57 11.35
CA TYR A 106 1.13 -8.06 12.18
C TYR A 106 0.68 -9.06 13.25
N ALA A 107 0.57 -10.33 12.89
CA ALA A 107 0.24 -11.39 13.83
C ALA A 107 1.30 -11.51 14.94
N THR A 108 2.59 -11.49 14.57
CA THR A 108 3.71 -11.55 15.52
C THR A 108 3.76 -10.30 16.40
N ALA A 109 3.50 -9.10 15.84
CA ALA A 109 3.44 -7.88 16.62
C ALA A 109 2.36 -7.94 17.72
N ALA A 110 1.19 -8.46 17.38
CA ALA A 110 0.10 -8.63 18.33
C ALA A 110 0.41 -9.70 19.39
N SER A 111 0.90 -10.89 18.98
CA SER A 111 1.13 -12.02 19.88
C SER A 111 2.34 -11.86 20.82
N THR A 112 3.33 -11.03 20.46
CA THR A 112 4.50 -10.73 21.29
C THR A 112 4.34 -9.47 22.13
N ALA A 113 3.19 -8.80 22.07
CA ALA A 113 2.90 -7.65 22.93
C ALA A 113 2.58 -8.09 24.36
N SER A 114 2.91 -7.24 25.33
CA SER A 114 2.44 -7.43 26.71
C SER A 114 0.91 -7.28 26.73
N GLU A 115 0.27 -7.97 27.66
CA GLU A 115 -1.19 -7.94 27.83
C GLU A 115 -1.73 -6.48 27.90
N GLY A 116 -2.73 -6.18 27.09
CA GLY A 116 -3.33 -4.85 26.96
C GLY A 116 -2.53 -3.84 26.09
N ARG A 117 -1.35 -4.20 25.55
CA ARG A 117 -0.51 -3.33 24.71
C ARG A 117 -0.45 -3.75 23.23
N GLU A 118 -1.28 -4.71 22.82
CA GLU A 118 -1.29 -5.28 21.45
C GLU A 118 -1.57 -4.19 20.41
N ALA A 119 -2.55 -3.33 20.67
CA ALA A 119 -2.92 -2.22 19.78
C ALA A 119 -1.79 -1.19 19.61
N ALA A 120 -1.11 -0.86 20.71
CA ALA A 120 0.00 0.09 20.68
C ALA A 120 1.20 -0.49 19.89
N ARG A 121 1.52 -1.78 20.09
CA ARG A 121 2.61 -2.45 19.39
C ARG A 121 2.33 -2.61 17.89
N LEU A 122 1.10 -2.96 17.55
CA LEU A 122 0.66 -3.01 16.15
C LEU A 122 0.70 -1.61 15.51
N GLY A 123 0.24 -0.58 16.23
CA GLY A 123 0.32 0.82 15.77
C GLY A 123 1.74 1.24 15.45
N LEU A 124 2.71 0.91 16.33
CA LEU A 124 4.14 1.17 16.08
C LEU A 124 4.63 0.48 14.80
N VAL A 125 4.27 -0.76 14.57
CA VAL A 125 4.67 -1.51 13.36
C VAL A 125 4.05 -0.90 12.11
N LEU A 126 2.80 -0.44 12.19
CA LEU A 126 2.10 0.21 11.08
C LEU A 126 2.71 1.56 10.68
N THR A 127 3.45 2.24 11.57
CA THR A 127 4.17 3.48 11.20
C THR A 127 5.20 3.24 10.10
N GLY A 128 5.63 1.99 9.86
CA GLY A 128 6.49 1.61 8.75
C GLY A 128 5.93 2.05 7.38
N TRP A 129 4.62 2.06 7.19
CA TRP A 129 3.99 2.55 5.96
C TRP A 129 4.19 4.06 5.77
N ALA A 130 3.97 4.85 6.82
CA ALA A 130 4.19 6.30 6.77
C ALA A 130 5.67 6.61 6.54
N LEU A 131 6.58 5.90 7.22
CA LEU A 131 8.03 6.06 7.05
C LEU A 131 8.48 5.69 5.64
N SER A 132 7.88 4.70 4.98
CA SER A 132 8.21 4.38 3.59
C SER A 132 7.89 5.54 2.65
N LEU A 133 6.73 6.18 2.82
CA LEU A 133 6.30 7.31 2.00
C LEU A 133 7.07 8.60 2.29
N VAL A 134 7.49 8.82 3.54
CA VAL A 134 8.17 10.06 3.96
C VAL A 134 9.69 9.98 3.74
N LEU A 135 10.29 8.82 3.92
CA LEU A 135 11.75 8.66 3.85
C LEU A 135 12.17 7.81 2.64
N ALA A 136 11.71 6.56 2.57
CA ALA A 136 12.29 5.60 1.65
C ALA A 136 11.97 5.92 0.18
N VAL A 137 10.72 6.30 -0.13
CA VAL A 137 10.31 6.59 -1.51
C VAL A 137 10.93 7.88 -2.05
N PRO A 138 10.95 9.00 -1.30
CA PRO A 138 11.70 10.20 -1.75
C PRO A 138 13.20 9.97 -1.87
N LEU A 139 13.83 9.22 -0.96
CA LEU A 139 15.24 8.85 -1.07
C LEU A 139 15.51 7.99 -2.30
N ALA A 140 14.61 7.05 -2.62
CA ALA A 140 14.71 6.25 -3.84
C ALA A 140 14.66 7.11 -5.10
N ALA A 141 13.84 8.16 -5.12
CA ALA A 141 13.81 9.11 -6.23
C ALA A 141 15.15 9.87 -6.39
N VAL A 142 15.77 10.29 -5.28
CA VAL A 142 17.11 10.89 -5.28
C VAL A 142 18.16 9.89 -5.76
N VAL A 143 18.14 8.66 -5.26
CA VAL A 143 19.07 7.60 -5.69
C VAL A 143 18.90 7.32 -7.18
N THR A 144 17.67 7.32 -7.69
CA THR A 144 17.38 7.11 -9.12
C THR A 144 18.05 8.18 -9.98
N GLU A 145 18.01 9.43 -9.56
CA GLU A 145 18.61 10.54 -10.30
C GLU A 145 20.14 10.45 -10.37
N TRP A 146 20.79 9.97 -9.30
CA TRP A 146 22.26 9.96 -9.20
C TRP A 146 22.89 8.62 -9.65
N LEU A 147 22.25 7.50 -9.36
CA LEU A 147 22.78 6.14 -9.55
C LEU A 147 21.90 5.27 -10.48
N GLY A 148 20.77 5.82 -10.92
CA GLY A 148 19.79 5.10 -11.73
C GLY A 148 18.85 4.23 -10.90
N TRP A 149 17.70 3.90 -11.50
CA TRP A 149 16.62 3.15 -10.84
C TRP A 149 17.01 1.72 -10.39
N ARG A 150 18.00 1.10 -11.06
CA ARG A 150 18.50 -0.22 -10.68
C ARG A 150 19.15 -0.22 -9.30
N ALA A 151 19.88 0.87 -8.97
CA ALA A 151 20.51 1.02 -7.67
C ALA A 151 19.49 1.05 -6.53
N VAL A 152 18.29 1.57 -6.75
CA VAL A 152 17.22 1.57 -5.75
C VAL A 152 16.85 0.15 -5.34
N TYR A 153 16.63 -0.74 -6.30
CA TYR A 153 16.29 -2.13 -6.02
C TYR A 153 17.46 -2.88 -5.35
N MET A 154 18.71 -2.60 -5.73
CA MET A 154 19.89 -3.17 -5.07
C MET A 154 20.03 -2.70 -3.63
N LEU A 155 19.75 -1.41 -3.35
CA LEU A 155 19.75 -0.88 -1.98
C LEU A 155 18.61 -1.49 -1.13
N LEU A 156 17.41 -1.63 -1.68
CA LEU A 156 16.31 -2.30 -0.99
C LEU A 156 16.67 -3.76 -0.68
N ALA A 157 17.28 -4.47 -1.62
CA ALA A 157 17.75 -5.83 -1.41
C ALA A 157 18.82 -5.91 -0.30
N LEU A 158 19.78 -5.00 -0.34
CA LEU A 158 20.84 -4.91 0.69
C LEU A 158 20.24 -4.66 2.08
N LEU A 159 19.22 -3.79 2.19
CA LEU A 159 18.52 -3.53 3.46
C LEU A 159 17.62 -4.69 3.89
N SER A 160 17.11 -5.48 2.96
CA SER A 160 16.25 -6.63 3.27
C SER A 160 17.04 -7.77 3.94
N VAL A 161 18.33 -7.93 3.65
CA VAL A 161 19.18 -8.97 4.27
C VAL A 161 19.31 -8.80 5.78
N PRO A 162 19.77 -7.65 6.32
CA PRO A 162 19.86 -7.48 7.78
C PRO A 162 18.48 -7.53 8.47
N VAL A 163 17.41 -7.11 7.80
CA VAL A 163 16.05 -7.27 8.33
C VAL A 163 15.67 -8.74 8.41
N SER A 164 15.98 -9.54 7.39
CA SER A 164 15.79 -11.01 7.41
C SER A 164 16.53 -11.65 8.57
N LEU A 165 17.83 -11.36 8.72
CA LEU A 165 18.66 -11.87 9.82
C LEU A 165 18.12 -11.44 11.18
N GLY A 166 17.73 -10.17 11.32
CA GLY A 166 17.14 -9.65 12.56
C GLY A 166 15.83 -10.35 12.93
N LEU A 167 14.99 -10.68 11.94
CA LEU A 167 13.75 -11.43 12.18
C LEU A 167 14.05 -12.88 12.63
N ILE A 168 15.03 -13.53 12.01
CA ILE A 168 15.44 -14.91 12.38
C ILE A 168 15.99 -14.94 13.80
N LEU A 169 16.86 -13.99 14.15
CA LEU A 169 17.60 -14.01 15.42
C LEU A 169 16.80 -13.45 16.61
N ALA A 170 15.90 -12.48 16.36
CA ALA A 170 15.21 -11.77 17.45
C ALA A 170 13.81 -12.32 17.77
N LEU A 171 13.23 -13.16 16.92
CA LEU A 171 11.90 -13.73 17.16
C LEU A 171 12.00 -15.14 17.76
N PRO A 172 11.02 -15.54 18.61
CA PRO A 172 11.01 -16.85 19.24
C PRO A 172 11.01 -17.99 18.22
N ASP A 173 11.76 -19.04 18.49
CA ASP A 173 11.85 -20.25 17.64
C ASP A 173 10.73 -21.26 17.96
N THR A 174 9.64 -20.80 18.54
CA THR A 174 8.45 -21.61 18.84
C THR A 174 7.34 -21.32 17.85
N PRO A 175 6.64 -22.35 17.33
CA PRO A 175 5.45 -22.16 16.50
C PRO A 175 4.36 -21.37 17.25
N GLY A 176 3.57 -20.58 16.52
CA GLY A 176 2.43 -19.90 17.09
C GLY A 176 1.38 -20.89 17.60
N THR A 177 0.68 -20.51 18.67
CA THR A 177 -0.46 -21.30 19.16
C THR A 177 -1.63 -21.20 18.19
N THR A 178 -2.13 -22.33 17.71
CA THR A 178 -3.30 -22.40 16.84
C THR A 178 -4.54 -21.94 17.59
N THR A 179 -5.02 -20.75 17.30
CA THR A 179 -6.36 -20.31 17.68
C THR A 179 -7.36 -20.79 16.61
N THR A 180 -8.56 -21.21 17.03
CA THR A 180 -9.66 -21.58 16.12
C THR A 180 -10.00 -20.40 15.21
N ARG A 181 -9.68 -20.51 13.92
CA ARG A 181 -9.91 -19.44 12.95
C ARG A 181 -11.32 -19.49 12.40
N THR A 182 -12.00 -18.36 12.44
CA THR A 182 -13.24 -18.18 11.66
C THR A 182 -12.88 -18.20 10.16
N PRO A 183 -13.46 -19.10 9.35
CA PRO A 183 -13.16 -19.13 7.93
C PRO A 183 -13.63 -17.85 7.23
N PRO A 184 -12.87 -17.33 6.23
CA PRO A 184 -13.16 -16.06 5.55
C PRO A 184 -14.59 -15.99 4.97
N TRP A 185 -15.10 -17.09 4.41
CA TRP A 185 -16.47 -17.13 3.84
C TRP A 185 -17.60 -16.96 4.88
N ARG A 186 -17.36 -17.29 6.16
CA ARG A 186 -18.30 -16.98 7.24
C ARG A 186 -18.21 -15.50 7.63
N ALA A 187 -17.00 -14.94 7.63
CA ALA A 187 -16.78 -13.54 7.97
C ALA A 187 -17.41 -12.57 6.94
N VAL A 188 -17.36 -12.89 5.65
CA VAL A 188 -18.05 -12.10 4.59
C VAL A 188 -19.56 -12.02 4.80
N ARG A 189 -20.18 -13.07 5.35
CA ARG A 189 -21.63 -13.12 5.59
C ARG A 189 -22.09 -12.30 6.79
N LEU A 190 -21.18 -11.77 7.59
CA LEU A 190 -21.56 -10.87 8.70
C LEU A 190 -22.24 -9.61 8.16
N PRO A 191 -23.28 -9.09 8.85
CA PRO A 191 -24.06 -7.95 8.37
C PRO A 191 -23.19 -6.73 8.06
N GLY A 192 -23.27 -6.25 6.80
CA GLY A 192 -22.55 -5.07 6.33
C GLY A 192 -21.06 -5.26 6.02
N VAL A 193 -20.44 -6.40 6.32
CA VAL A 193 -19.01 -6.66 6.04
C VAL A 193 -18.77 -6.71 4.54
N ALA A 194 -19.54 -7.50 3.78
CA ALA A 194 -19.37 -7.59 2.33
C ALA A 194 -19.45 -6.22 1.65
N LEU A 195 -20.39 -5.39 2.06
CA LEU A 195 -20.59 -4.07 1.45
C LEU A 195 -19.48 -3.09 1.83
N LEU A 196 -18.96 -3.12 3.06
CA LEU A 196 -17.78 -2.36 3.46
C LEU A 196 -16.52 -2.81 2.70
N LEU A 197 -16.39 -4.10 2.39
CA LEU A 197 -15.29 -4.61 1.56
C LEU A 197 -15.40 -4.10 0.11
N VAL A 198 -16.61 -3.97 -0.44
CA VAL A 198 -16.84 -3.33 -1.75
C VAL A 198 -16.45 -1.85 -1.72
N VAL A 199 -16.82 -1.12 -0.67
CA VAL A 199 -16.39 0.28 -0.47
C VAL A 199 -14.87 0.37 -0.38
N MET A 200 -14.24 -0.53 0.38
CA MET A 200 -12.78 -0.62 0.51
C MET A 200 -12.12 -0.91 -0.85
N PHE A 201 -12.67 -1.85 -1.63
CA PHE A 201 -12.15 -2.16 -2.96
C PHE A 201 -12.21 -0.95 -3.89
N ALA A 202 -13.36 -0.26 -3.95
CA ALA A 202 -13.52 0.93 -4.78
C ALA A 202 -12.55 2.06 -4.37
N TYR A 203 -12.47 2.34 -3.07
CA TYR A 203 -11.56 3.33 -2.51
C TYR A 203 -10.07 2.99 -2.78
N MET A 204 -9.66 1.75 -2.54
CA MET A 204 -8.28 1.30 -2.75
C MET A 204 -7.91 1.21 -4.24
N THR A 205 -8.87 0.85 -5.12
CA THR A 205 -8.66 0.87 -6.58
C THR A 205 -8.43 2.30 -7.07
N ALA A 206 -9.20 3.27 -6.57
CA ALA A 206 -8.98 4.69 -6.83
C ALA A 206 -7.59 5.12 -6.37
N PHE A 207 -7.20 4.73 -5.16
CA PHE A 207 -5.90 5.11 -4.59
C PHE A 207 -4.73 4.50 -5.36
N TYR A 208 -4.64 3.16 -5.44
CA TYR A 208 -3.48 2.50 -6.06
C TYR A 208 -3.39 2.76 -7.56
N GLY A 209 -4.53 2.88 -8.24
CA GLY A 209 -4.55 3.21 -9.66
C GLY A 209 -4.06 4.63 -9.95
N SER A 210 -4.51 5.63 -9.19
CA SER A 210 -4.04 7.01 -9.36
C SER A 210 -2.62 7.20 -8.81
N PHE A 211 -2.27 6.55 -7.70
CA PHE A 211 -0.94 6.67 -7.11
C PHE A 211 0.14 6.08 -8.01
N ALA A 212 -0.15 5.01 -8.76
CA ALA A 212 0.77 4.42 -9.73
C ALA A 212 1.26 5.44 -10.77
N PHE A 213 0.38 6.35 -11.20
CA PHE A 213 0.68 7.37 -12.20
C PHE A 213 0.85 8.78 -11.63
N PHE A 214 0.85 8.92 -10.29
CA PHE A 214 0.93 10.22 -9.63
C PHE A 214 2.26 10.92 -9.91
N GLY A 215 3.38 10.22 -9.72
CA GLY A 215 4.71 10.75 -10.01
C GLY A 215 4.84 11.19 -11.46
N GLU A 216 4.43 10.31 -12.38
CA GLU A 216 4.45 10.57 -13.82
C GLU A 216 3.55 11.75 -14.21
N GLY A 217 2.38 11.87 -13.58
CA GLY A 217 1.47 13.01 -13.77
C GLY A 217 2.09 14.34 -13.38
N MET A 218 2.82 14.37 -12.23
CA MET A 218 3.55 15.57 -11.77
C MET A 218 4.72 15.89 -12.69
N ARG A 219 5.46 14.87 -13.13
CA ARG A 219 6.55 15.01 -14.09
C ARG A 219 6.08 15.68 -15.37
N ASN A 220 5.03 15.15 -15.98
CA ASN A 220 4.52 15.65 -17.25
C ASN A 220 3.88 17.05 -17.14
N ALA A 221 3.27 17.37 -16.00
CA ALA A 221 2.69 18.69 -15.78
C ALA A 221 3.74 19.80 -15.58
N PHE A 222 4.88 19.49 -14.92
CA PHE A 222 5.83 20.50 -14.47
C PHE A 222 7.28 20.28 -14.99
N GLY A 223 7.52 19.29 -15.83
CA GLY A 223 8.86 19.01 -16.38
C GLY A 223 9.87 18.56 -15.30
N LEU A 224 9.43 17.75 -14.32
CA LEU A 224 10.23 17.41 -13.14
C LEU A 224 11.15 16.21 -13.40
N SER A 225 12.29 16.19 -12.68
CA SER A 225 13.14 15.01 -12.52
C SER A 225 12.52 14.00 -11.53
N ALA A 226 13.14 12.83 -11.37
CA ALA A 226 12.74 11.84 -10.36
C ALA A 226 12.74 12.45 -8.95
N GLN A 227 13.78 13.22 -8.60
CA GLN A 227 13.84 13.90 -7.30
C GLN A 227 12.70 14.89 -7.13
N GLY A 228 12.38 15.68 -8.17
CA GLY A 228 11.26 16.62 -8.14
C GLY A 228 9.92 15.92 -7.90
N THR A 229 9.66 14.80 -8.58
CA THR A 229 8.44 14.00 -8.37
C THR A 229 8.40 13.37 -6.98
N GLY A 230 9.56 12.95 -6.45
CA GLY A 230 9.69 12.42 -5.09
C GLY A 230 9.22 13.40 -4.01
N LEU A 231 9.38 14.71 -4.21
CA LEU A 231 8.89 15.74 -3.28
C LEU A 231 7.35 15.75 -3.16
N PHE A 232 6.63 15.49 -4.24
CA PHE A 232 5.16 15.38 -4.19
C PHE A 232 4.71 14.13 -3.44
N VAL A 233 5.44 13.01 -3.59
CA VAL A 233 5.19 11.80 -2.79
C VAL A 233 5.51 12.05 -1.32
N LEU A 234 6.57 12.80 -1.01
CA LEU A 234 6.88 13.26 0.35
C LEU A 234 5.73 14.09 0.93
N ALA A 235 5.19 15.06 0.17
CA ALA A 235 4.06 15.88 0.62
C ALA A 235 2.85 15.02 0.96
N TYR A 236 2.51 14.05 0.08
CA TYR A 236 1.46 13.06 0.34
C TYR A 236 1.75 12.26 1.62
N GLY A 237 2.96 11.73 1.76
CA GLY A 237 3.39 10.95 2.92
C GLY A 237 3.34 11.73 4.23
N LEU A 238 3.75 12.99 4.21
CA LEU A 238 3.66 13.90 5.38
C LEU A 238 2.19 14.12 5.76
N GLY A 239 1.32 14.42 4.81
CA GLY A 239 -0.12 14.56 5.05
C GLY A 239 -0.71 13.29 5.67
N PHE A 240 -0.40 12.14 5.08
CA PHE A 240 -0.85 10.82 5.56
C PHE A 240 -0.35 10.52 6.98
N GLY A 241 0.93 10.74 7.26
CA GLY A 241 1.54 10.51 8.56
C GLY A 241 1.00 11.44 9.65
N LEU A 242 0.92 12.75 9.37
CA LEU A 242 0.39 13.75 10.30
C LEU A 242 -1.08 13.48 10.65
N ALA A 243 -1.90 13.09 9.67
CA ALA A 243 -3.28 12.69 9.93
C ALA A 243 -3.35 11.43 10.80
N GLY A 244 -2.43 10.47 10.61
CA GLY A 244 -2.32 9.27 11.46
C GLY A 244 -2.03 9.62 12.92
N ILE A 245 -1.10 10.55 13.15
CA ILE A 245 -0.78 11.06 14.50
C ILE A 245 -2.01 11.79 15.09
N GLY A 246 -2.65 12.66 14.31
CA GLY A 246 -3.85 13.40 14.73
C GLY A 246 -4.99 12.46 15.11
N LEU A 247 -5.22 11.38 14.39
CA LEU A 247 -6.22 10.36 14.74
C LEU A 247 -5.93 9.67 16.07
N GLY A 248 -4.64 9.46 16.39
CA GLY A 248 -4.22 8.92 17.68
C GLY A 248 -4.52 9.87 18.86
N LEU A 249 -4.45 11.17 18.62
CA LEU A 249 -4.69 12.21 19.64
C LEU A 249 -6.18 12.53 19.82
N VAL A 250 -6.93 12.64 18.71
CA VAL A 250 -8.33 13.11 18.73
C VAL A 250 -9.33 11.97 18.84
N ALA A 251 -9.01 10.78 18.34
CA ALA A 251 -9.86 9.59 18.30
C ALA A 251 -11.33 9.89 17.89
N PRO A 252 -11.58 10.39 16.67
CA PRO A 252 -12.88 10.86 16.25
C PRO A 252 -13.93 9.74 16.29
N LYS A 253 -15.18 10.11 16.59
CA LYS A 253 -16.30 9.16 16.51
C LYS A 253 -16.57 8.82 15.06
N ILE A 254 -16.33 7.57 14.69
CA ILE A 254 -16.61 7.07 13.33
C ILE A 254 -18.12 6.83 13.21
N THR A 255 -18.81 7.82 12.67
CA THR A 255 -20.24 7.80 12.34
C THR A 255 -20.40 7.67 10.83
N ARG A 256 -21.64 7.37 10.39
CA ARG A 256 -22.01 7.40 8.97
C ARG A 256 -21.67 8.74 8.30
N GLY A 257 -22.06 9.84 8.93
CA GLY A 257 -21.78 11.19 8.42
C GLY A 257 -20.28 11.45 8.27
N TYR A 258 -19.46 10.98 9.22
CA TYR A 258 -18.00 11.09 9.13
C TYR A 258 -17.44 10.32 7.94
N ILE A 259 -17.86 9.06 7.74
CA ILE A 259 -17.39 8.23 6.60
C ILE A 259 -17.77 8.89 5.27
N LEU A 260 -19.01 9.34 5.13
CA LEU A 260 -19.47 10.02 3.91
C LEU A 260 -18.70 11.31 3.66
N LEU A 261 -18.53 12.15 4.70
CA LEU A 261 -17.77 13.40 4.61
C LEU A 261 -16.35 13.15 4.10
N VAL A 262 -15.67 12.15 4.65
CA VAL A 262 -14.29 11.83 4.27
C VAL A 262 -14.24 11.26 2.84
N LEU A 263 -15.15 10.36 2.47
CA LEU A 263 -15.20 9.81 1.10
C LEU A 263 -15.52 10.90 0.08
N PHE A 264 -16.46 11.82 0.36
CA PHE A 264 -16.72 12.98 -0.51
C PHE A 264 -15.52 13.92 -0.56
N GLY A 265 -14.83 14.14 0.56
CA GLY A 265 -13.57 14.89 0.60
C GLY A 265 -12.48 14.27 -0.30
N ILE A 266 -12.31 12.94 -0.25
CA ILE A 266 -11.38 12.21 -1.13
C ILE A 266 -11.80 12.34 -2.60
N ALA A 267 -13.08 12.15 -2.94
CA ALA A 267 -13.57 12.32 -4.30
C ALA A 267 -13.37 13.76 -4.79
N GLY A 268 -13.62 14.74 -3.93
CA GLY A 268 -13.36 16.15 -4.20
C GLY A 268 -11.88 16.45 -4.46
N SER A 269 -10.98 15.87 -3.66
CA SER A 269 -9.53 16.02 -3.87
C SER A 269 -9.08 15.47 -5.22
N TYR A 270 -9.65 14.35 -5.67
CA TYR A 270 -9.40 13.83 -7.01
C TYR A 270 -9.93 14.78 -8.11
N GLY A 271 -11.12 15.35 -7.93
CA GLY A 271 -11.69 16.32 -8.87
C GLY A 271 -10.89 17.62 -8.96
N CYS A 272 -10.19 18.01 -7.89
CA CYS A 272 -9.39 19.22 -7.83
C CYS A 272 -8.05 19.12 -8.58
N TRP A 273 -7.57 17.94 -8.95
CA TRP A 273 -6.28 17.79 -9.63
C TRP A 273 -6.16 18.58 -10.93
N ARG A 274 -7.25 18.67 -11.70
CA ARG A 274 -7.26 19.49 -12.94
C ARG A 274 -6.90 20.96 -12.70
N PHE A 275 -7.20 21.49 -11.53
CA PHE A 275 -6.87 22.87 -11.14
C PHE A 275 -5.49 22.95 -10.46
N ALA A 276 -5.12 21.94 -9.68
CA ALA A 276 -3.85 21.88 -9.00
C ALA A 276 -2.65 21.72 -9.96
N LEU A 277 -2.82 21.04 -11.10
CA LEU A 277 -1.78 20.83 -12.10
C LEU A 277 -1.38 22.11 -12.89
N VAL A 278 -1.95 23.26 -12.58
CA VAL A 278 -1.58 24.55 -13.18
C VAL A 278 -0.40 25.21 -12.41
N ASP A 279 -0.29 24.95 -11.10
CA ASP A 279 0.76 25.52 -10.23
C ASP A 279 1.40 24.43 -9.36
N PRO A 280 2.73 24.26 -9.39
CA PRO A 280 3.44 23.30 -8.56
C PRO A 280 3.15 23.43 -7.07
N ARG A 281 2.94 24.66 -6.55
CA ARG A 281 2.60 24.90 -5.13
C ARG A 281 1.21 24.39 -4.80
N ALA A 282 0.24 24.61 -5.67
CA ALA A 282 -1.11 24.09 -5.53
C ALA A 282 -1.12 22.54 -5.58
N ALA A 283 -0.35 21.95 -6.49
CA ALA A 283 -0.21 20.50 -6.58
C ALA A 283 0.47 19.90 -5.34
N PHE A 284 1.50 20.56 -4.79
CA PHE A 284 2.16 20.13 -3.57
C PHE A 284 1.22 20.15 -2.36
N ALA A 285 0.46 21.24 -2.18
CA ALA A 285 -0.58 21.34 -1.15
C ALA A 285 -1.69 20.30 -1.37
N GLY A 286 -2.11 20.11 -2.63
CA GLY A 286 -3.07 19.08 -3.03
C GLY A 286 -2.62 17.68 -2.65
N ALA A 287 -1.34 17.35 -2.85
CA ALA A 287 -0.77 16.06 -2.46
C ALA A 287 -0.83 15.84 -0.92
N ALA A 288 -0.48 16.84 -0.13
CA ALA A 288 -0.57 16.77 1.32
C ALA A 288 -2.02 16.59 1.81
N ILE A 289 -2.96 17.35 1.26
CA ILE A 289 -4.40 17.25 1.57
C ILE A 289 -4.92 15.87 1.16
N TRP A 290 -4.54 15.36 -0.01
CA TRP A 290 -4.90 14.01 -0.46
C TRP A 290 -4.39 12.94 0.51
N GLY A 291 -3.15 13.07 1.00
CA GLY A 291 -2.59 12.19 2.03
C GLY A 291 -3.40 12.21 3.33
N ILE A 292 -3.75 13.40 3.83
CA ILE A 292 -4.59 13.57 5.02
C ILE A 292 -5.93 12.85 4.84
N LEU A 293 -6.65 13.15 3.76
CA LEU A 293 -7.96 12.59 3.49
C LEU A 293 -7.91 11.06 3.34
N ASN A 294 -6.89 10.54 2.67
CA ASN A 294 -6.69 9.10 2.52
C ASN A 294 -6.47 8.40 3.87
N GLN A 295 -5.67 8.97 4.77
CA GLN A 295 -5.48 8.39 6.11
C GLN A 295 -6.78 8.38 6.91
N LEU A 296 -7.57 9.47 6.85
CA LEU A 296 -8.87 9.54 7.50
C LEU A 296 -9.83 8.49 6.94
N GLY A 297 -9.89 8.33 5.61
CA GLY A 297 -10.74 7.36 4.92
C GLY A 297 -10.35 5.91 5.25
N LEU A 298 -9.07 5.58 5.15
CA LEU A 298 -8.55 4.27 5.49
C LEU A 298 -8.89 3.89 6.94
N ASN A 299 -8.61 4.79 7.88
CA ASN A 299 -8.93 4.58 9.29
C ASN A 299 -10.43 4.36 9.52
N ALA A 300 -11.27 5.20 8.92
CA ALA A 300 -12.72 5.11 9.06
C ALA A 300 -13.27 3.76 8.59
N LEU A 301 -12.83 3.29 7.42
CA LEU A 301 -13.27 2.02 6.84
C LEU A 301 -12.75 0.82 7.64
N VAL A 302 -11.47 0.81 8.04
CA VAL A 302 -10.87 -0.27 8.84
C VAL A 302 -11.52 -0.36 10.22
N VAL A 303 -11.75 0.75 10.90
CA VAL A 303 -12.46 0.76 12.19
C VAL A 303 -13.88 0.26 12.05
N SER A 304 -14.58 0.64 10.97
CA SER A 304 -15.96 0.20 10.70
C SER A 304 -16.03 -1.31 10.47
N LEU A 305 -15.07 -1.87 9.71
CA LEU A 305 -14.94 -3.31 9.50
C LEU A 305 -14.69 -4.05 10.83
N ASN A 306 -13.75 -3.56 11.64
CA ASN A 306 -13.42 -4.17 12.93
C ASN A 306 -14.58 -4.17 13.92
N ARG A 307 -15.37 -3.09 13.97
CA ARG A 307 -16.55 -2.99 14.84
C ARG A 307 -17.64 -4.00 14.48
N ARG A 308 -17.86 -4.25 13.19
CA ARG A 308 -18.88 -5.20 12.70
C ARG A 308 -18.49 -6.66 12.89
N ALA A 309 -17.22 -6.94 13.03
CA ALA A 309 -16.68 -8.29 13.11
C ALA A 309 -15.90 -8.54 14.41
N ALA A 310 -16.37 -8.04 15.54
CA ALA A 310 -15.69 -8.17 16.83
C ALA A 310 -15.28 -9.61 17.18
N ALA A 311 -16.15 -10.59 16.85
CA ALA A 311 -15.89 -12.02 17.06
C ALA A 311 -15.03 -12.68 15.96
N ALA A 312 -14.80 -12.02 14.82
CA ALA A 312 -14.10 -12.56 13.65
C ALA A 312 -13.05 -11.60 13.07
N ARG A 313 -12.46 -10.74 13.92
CA ARG A 313 -11.53 -9.66 13.50
C ARG A 313 -10.41 -10.15 12.60
N GLY A 314 -9.77 -11.26 12.95
CA GLY A 314 -8.67 -11.81 12.15
C GLY A 314 -9.11 -12.20 10.73
N ALA A 315 -10.26 -12.85 10.59
CA ALA A 315 -10.79 -13.24 9.29
C ALA A 315 -11.17 -12.02 8.43
N VAL A 316 -11.78 -10.99 9.03
CA VAL A 316 -12.17 -9.76 8.33
C VAL A 316 -10.97 -8.92 7.96
N MET A 317 -9.92 -8.87 8.79
CA MET A 317 -8.67 -8.20 8.43
C MET A 317 -7.91 -8.93 7.31
N GLY A 318 -7.97 -10.27 7.29
CA GLY A 318 -7.47 -11.07 6.17
C GLY A 318 -8.20 -10.77 4.86
N LEU A 319 -9.54 -10.69 4.90
CA LEU A 319 -10.37 -10.28 3.76
C LEU A 319 -10.06 -8.84 3.33
N ASN A 320 -9.92 -7.91 4.27
CA ASN A 320 -9.54 -6.53 3.97
C ASN A 320 -8.18 -6.47 3.25
N SER A 321 -7.20 -7.26 3.69
CA SER A 321 -5.90 -7.35 3.01
C SER A 321 -6.05 -7.93 1.60
N ALA A 322 -6.81 -9.01 1.43
CA ALA A 322 -7.06 -9.60 0.12
C ALA A 322 -7.73 -8.59 -0.84
N VAL A 323 -8.74 -7.85 -0.36
CA VAL A 323 -9.42 -6.80 -1.12
C VAL A 323 -8.48 -5.64 -1.45
N THR A 324 -7.65 -5.21 -0.51
CA THR A 324 -6.65 -4.17 -0.76
C THR A 324 -5.68 -4.59 -1.87
N TYR A 325 -5.13 -5.79 -1.81
CA TYR A 325 -4.21 -6.27 -2.85
C TYR A 325 -4.89 -6.62 -4.18
N SER A 326 -6.18 -6.98 -4.17
CA SER A 326 -7.00 -7.02 -5.40
C SER A 326 -7.11 -5.63 -6.04
N ALA A 327 -7.20 -4.58 -5.23
CA ALA A 327 -7.22 -3.20 -5.73
C ALA A 327 -5.83 -2.74 -6.22
N VAL A 328 -4.74 -3.17 -5.58
CA VAL A 328 -3.36 -2.96 -6.08
C VAL A 328 -3.19 -3.60 -7.47
N PHE A 329 -3.77 -4.79 -7.66
CA PHE A 329 -3.79 -5.45 -8.97
C PHE A 329 -4.65 -4.70 -9.98
N ALA A 330 -5.90 -4.39 -9.64
CA ALA A 330 -6.88 -3.84 -10.57
C ALA A 330 -6.61 -2.37 -10.94
N GLY A 331 -6.13 -1.57 -9.96
CA GLY A 331 -5.97 -0.12 -10.12
C GLY A 331 -5.12 0.29 -11.32
N PRO A 332 -3.85 -0.12 -11.41
CA PRO A 332 -2.99 0.26 -12.54
C PRO A 332 -3.45 -0.31 -13.88
N ILE A 333 -4.07 -1.51 -13.90
CA ILE A 333 -4.61 -2.13 -15.12
C ILE A 333 -5.78 -1.30 -15.66
N ILE A 334 -6.69 -0.87 -14.77
CA ILE A 334 -7.87 -0.06 -15.17
C ILE A 334 -7.45 1.35 -15.57
N MET A 335 -6.55 1.95 -14.82
CA MET A 335 -6.18 3.36 -15.01
C MET A 335 -5.05 3.58 -16.02
N GLY A 336 -4.24 2.56 -16.32
CA GLY A 336 -3.14 2.65 -17.29
C GLY A 336 -3.58 3.10 -18.69
N PRO A 337 -4.56 2.44 -19.33
CA PRO A 337 -5.07 2.89 -20.62
C PRO A 337 -5.66 4.31 -20.59
N VAL A 338 -6.31 4.68 -19.48
CA VAL A 338 -6.86 6.04 -19.30
C VAL A 338 -5.72 7.04 -19.20
N TYR A 339 -4.66 6.70 -18.46
CA TYR A 339 -3.48 7.54 -18.37
C TYR A 339 -2.80 7.72 -19.72
N ALA A 340 -2.60 6.64 -20.46
CA ALA A 340 -1.97 6.68 -21.78
C ALA A 340 -2.76 7.51 -22.81
N GLY A 341 -4.10 7.49 -22.74
CA GLY A 341 -4.98 8.21 -23.66
C GLY A 341 -5.28 9.65 -23.29
N ALA A 342 -5.38 9.97 -22.00
CA ALA A 342 -5.93 11.24 -21.51
C ALA A 342 -5.20 11.84 -20.28
N GLY A 343 -4.07 11.24 -19.87
CA GLY A 343 -3.20 11.72 -18.80
C GLY A 343 -3.79 11.64 -17.40
N PHE A 344 -3.06 12.24 -16.45
CA PHE A 344 -3.36 12.11 -15.01
C PHE A 344 -4.70 12.76 -14.60
N THR A 345 -5.13 13.82 -15.27
CA THR A 345 -6.44 14.47 -15.00
C THR A 345 -7.60 13.51 -15.23
N ALA A 346 -7.54 12.70 -16.29
CA ALA A 346 -8.59 11.71 -16.56
C ALA A 346 -8.53 10.54 -15.55
N VAL A 347 -7.35 10.10 -15.17
CA VAL A 347 -7.14 9.10 -14.11
C VAL A 347 -7.74 9.58 -12.79
N SER A 348 -7.47 10.83 -12.39
CA SER A 348 -8.05 11.40 -11.17
C SER A 348 -9.57 11.52 -11.23
N GLY A 349 -10.14 11.89 -12.39
CA GLY A 349 -11.57 11.89 -12.60
C GLY A 349 -12.21 10.51 -12.44
N LEU A 350 -11.59 9.47 -13.01
CA LEU A 350 -12.03 8.09 -12.84
C LEU A 350 -11.89 7.62 -11.37
N ALA A 351 -10.81 8.00 -10.69
CA ALA A 351 -10.62 7.72 -9.26
C ALA A 351 -11.73 8.36 -8.42
N ALA A 352 -12.11 9.62 -8.71
CA ALA A 352 -13.25 10.27 -8.06
C ALA A 352 -14.53 9.45 -8.22
N MET A 353 -14.81 8.95 -9.43
CA MET A 353 -15.99 8.11 -9.69
C MET A 353 -15.99 6.82 -8.85
N PHE A 354 -14.85 6.12 -8.77
CA PHE A 354 -14.72 4.93 -7.91
C PHE A 354 -15.06 5.24 -6.46
N VAL A 355 -14.52 6.35 -5.91
CA VAL A 355 -14.78 6.74 -4.52
C VAL A 355 -16.25 7.14 -4.32
N LEU A 356 -16.87 7.85 -5.27
CA LEU A 356 -18.30 8.22 -5.22
C LEU A 356 -19.20 6.98 -5.26
N VAL A 357 -18.88 5.98 -6.09
CA VAL A 357 -19.57 4.69 -6.09
C VAL A 357 -19.42 4.01 -4.71
N GLY A 358 -18.22 4.01 -4.14
CA GLY A 358 -17.99 3.53 -2.77
C GLY A 358 -18.83 4.28 -1.73
N ALA A 359 -18.91 5.61 -1.84
CA ALA A 359 -19.72 6.44 -0.95
C ALA A 359 -21.22 6.09 -1.04
N ALA A 360 -21.74 5.89 -2.27
CA ALA A 360 -23.12 5.48 -2.50
C ALA A 360 -23.44 4.12 -1.85
N PHE A 361 -22.53 3.16 -1.92
CA PHE A 361 -22.67 1.89 -1.22
C PHE A 361 -22.57 2.04 0.30
N SER A 362 -21.68 2.90 0.81
CA SER A 362 -21.54 3.14 2.25
C SER A 362 -22.83 3.73 2.85
N TRP A 363 -23.61 4.48 2.09
CA TRP A 363 -24.91 5.00 2.50
C TRP A 363 -25.88 3.91 2.98
N LYS A 364 -25.82 2.72 2.41
CA LYS A 364 -26.72 1.59 2.73
C LYS A 364 -26.26 0.79 3.96
N VAL A 365 -25.03 0.97 4.43
CA VAL A 365 -24.42 0.07 5.42
C VAL A 365 -24.19 0.75 6.77
N VAL A 366 -23.91 2.02 6.78
CA VAL A 366 -23.52 2.80 7.98
C VAL A 366 -24.68 3.66 8.42
#